data_0d5682df3fb14faf74f04f1cb107b7f5
#
_entry.id   0d5682df3fb14faf74f04f1cb107b7f5
#
_cell.length_a   1.000
_cell.length_b   1.000
_cell.length_c   1.000
_cell.angle_alpha   90.00
_cell.angle_beta   90.00
_cell.angle_gamma   90.00
#
_symmetry.space_group_name_H-M   'P 1'
#
loop_
_entity.id
_entity.type
_entity.pdbx_description
1 polymer ?
#
loop_
_entity_poly.entity_id
_entity_poly.type
_entity_poly.pdbx_seq_one_letter_code
_entity_poly.pdbx_strand_id
1 'polypeptide(L)'
;MMKYTKLTAVASMVLLYGCAAPSNIKPTNQLADQTILEHSQNLRDSQLTPAVWPAQDWWVVLNDRQLENLIDLALKNSPDMQLANASLKNASAMVMAADAQFDPSVSADASLSRARLSRSQDYSFQGHRYGTIYNLGLSGSYSFDLWGGERDAWEGAVNNQRAAQVDHQAARITLSTAIVQSYVQLANAYALQDLAQKDLDRTNRIVDITSRLLKHGLTSEDRLYTAQSGAAAAKQTLKKRELAVSQLKNAIATLVGQGPDLASTIHRPSAHIDTELALPRELPANLLAHRPDIVAAKWRVEASSKEIDSAKTRFYPNVNLSATAGFKAMLGDAVFGEPSQAWSVQPAISLPLFTTGLKANLIEKTAGYDSAVAQYNKTLVNALGEVSDNILAMQSIEMQLDDAHQSMNLADKSYHITEKRYEAGMGSQLEVLMAEQQLIQAESSFTLLKNQQQEQQVLLVRSLGGGFYQAPEAKQAATSSSTH
;
A
#
# COMPACT_ATOMS: atom_id res chain seq x y z
N MET A 1 -29.82 20.85 61.15
CA MET A 1 -28.93 21.37 60.08
C MET A 1 -27.61 20.58 59.94
N MET A 2 -27.00 20.09 60.98
CA MET A 2 -25.67 19.40 60.97
C MET A 2 -25.59 18.00 60.35
N LYS A 3 -26.72 17.31 60.10
CA LYS A 3 -26.73 15.99 59.44
C LYS A 3 -26.67 16.04 57.91
N TYR A 4 -27.17 17.09 57.30
CA TYR A 4 -27.16 17.24 55.84
C TYR A 4 -25.80 17.72 55.29
N THR A 5 -25.05 18.51 56.05
CA THR A 5 -23.69 18.97 55.64
C THR A 5 -22.67 17.85 55.61
N LYS A 6 -22.82 16.81 56.45
CA LYS A 6 -21.92 15.62 56.40
C LYS A 6 -22.27 14.71 55.20
N LEU A 7 -23.54 14.61 54.81
CA LEU A 7 -23.96 13.80 53.68
C LEU A 7 -23.52 14.43 52.35
N THR A 8 -23.61 15.78 52.24
CA THR A 8 -23.11 16.51 51.07
C THR A 8 -21.59 16.48 50.96
N ALA A 9 -20.85 16.53 52.06
CA ALA A 9 -19.39 16.40 52.05
C ALA A 9 -18.91 15.00 51.64
N VAL A 10 -19.59 13.95 52.07
CA VAL A 10 -19.30 12.56 51.68
C VAL A 10 -19.69 12.30 50.22
N ALA A 11 -20.81 12.83 49.76
CA ALA A 11 -21.23 12.75 48.37
C ALA A 11 -20.24 13.49 47.44
N SER A 12 -19.75 14.68 47.86
CA SER A 12 -18.71 15.42 47.11
C SER A 12 -17.35 14.72 47.08
N MET A 13 -16.95 14.02 48.17
CA MET A 13 -15.71 13.23 48.17
C MET A 13 -15.80 11.98 47.28
N VAL A 14 -16.94 11.31 47.26
CA VAL A 14 -17.15 10.11 46.42
C VAL A 14 -17.16 10.51 44.95
N LEU A 15 -17.66 11.69 44.60
CA LEU A 15 -17.65 12.23 43.25
C LEU A 15 -16.24 12.57 42.77
N LEU A 16 -15.33 12.99 43.64
CA LEU A 16 -13.93 13.34 43.29
C LEU A 16 -13.02 12.10 43.14
N TYR A 17 -13.28 11.00 43.84
CA TYR A 17 -12.48 9.77 43.71
C TYR A 17 -12.88 8.85 42.56
N GLY A 18 -14.08 9.01 42.01
CA GLY A 18 -14.62 8.16 40.95
C GLY A 18 -14.22 8.58 39.53
N CYS A 19 -13.70 9.80 39.35
CA CYS A 19 -13.54 10.45 38.06
C CYS A 19 -12.14 10.35 37.44
N ALA A 20 -11.19 9.60 38.01
CA ALA A 20 -9.85 9.49 37.43
C ALA A 20 -9.74 8.28 36.52
N ALA A 21 -9.36 8.50 35.28
CA ALA A 21 -8.92 7.41 34.40
C ALA A 21 -7.76 6.65 35.05
N PRO A 22 -7.69 5.30 34.95
CA PRO A 22 -6.65 4.53 35.60
C PRO A 22 -5.26 4.92 35.09
N SER A 23 -4.43 5.47 35.97
CA SER A 23 -3.06 5.94 35.62
C SER A 23 -2.06 4.80 35.36
N ASN A 24 -2.43 3.56 35.68
CA ASN A 24 -1.62 2.36 35.54
C ASN A 24 -1.75 1.69 34.15
N ILE A 25 -2.69 2.12 33.30
CA ILE A 25 -2.86 1.61 31.95
C ILE A 25 -2.13 2.57 31.01
N LYS A 26 -0.94 2.17 30.56
CA LYS A 26 -0.06 2.97 29.70
C LYS A 26 0.50 2.10 28.58
N PRO A 27 0.81 2.68 27.42
CA PRO A 27 1.57 2.00 26.37
C PRO A 27 2.91 1.48 26.89
N THR A 28 3.33 0.34 26.37
CA THR A 28 4.61 -0.31 26.70
C THR A 28 5.63 -0.14 25.59
N ASN A 29 5.19 -0.08 24.34
CA ASN A 29 6.06 0.05 23.18
C ASN A 29 6.42 1.51 22.92
N GLN A 30 7.66 1.73 22.44
CA GLN A 30 8.17 3.04 22.05
C GLN A 30 8.56 3.03 20.59
N LEU A 31 8.38 4.16 19.93
CA LEU A 31 8.87 4.37 18.58
C LEU A 31 10.40 4.20 18.58
N ALA A 32 10.90 3.45 17.60
CA ALA A 32 12.33 3.32 17.38
C ALA A 32 12.94 4.72 17.14
N ASP A 33 14.05 4.98 17.81
CA ASP A 33 14.73 6.26 17.69
C ASP A 33 15.30 6.42 16.28
N GLN A 34 15.17 7.61 15.71
CA GLN A 34 15.76 7.96 14.41
C GLN A 34 17.30 7.84 14.42
N THR A 35 17.92 7.86 15.61
CA THR A 35 19.35 7.63 15.82
C THR A 35 19.83 6.23 15.43
N ILE A 36 18.94 5.24 15.23
CA ILE A 36 19.31 3.93 14.64
C ILE A 36 19.95 4.12 13.26
N LEU A 37 19.55 5.14 12.51
CA LEU A 37 20.14 5.51 11.22
C LEU A 37 21.56 6.10 11.39
N GLU A 38 21.79 6.87 12.46
CA GLU A 38 23.07 7.54 12.72
C GLU A 38 24.14 6.59 13.30
N HIS A 39 23.74 5.45 13.87
CA HIS A 39 24.65 4.48 14.52
C HIS A 39 25.05 3.31 13.63
N SER A 40 24.49 3.18 12.43
CA SER A 40 24.90 2.18 11.45
C SER A 40 26.32 2.49 10.98
N GLN A 41 27.28 1.58 11.24
CA GLN A 41 28.69 1.76 10.84
C GLN A 41 28.84 1.93 9.32
N ASN A 42 27.98 1.31 8.53
CA ASN A 42 27.95 1.42 7.07
C ASN A 42 27.51 2.81 6.58
N LEU A 43 26.91 3.65 7.46
CA LEU A 43 26.48 5.02 7.14
C LEU A 43 27.55 6.08 7.46
N ARG A 44 28.53 5.75 8.29
CA ARG A 44 29.54 6.72 8.77
C ARG A 44 30.68 6.98 7.80
N ASP A 45 30.97 6.03 6.91
CA ASP A 45 32.09 6.15 5.94
C ASP A 45 31.63 6.82 4.63
N SER A 46 30.38 7.22 4.54
CA SER A 46 29.82 7.83 3.36
C SER A 46 30.02 9.35 3.38
N GLN A 47 30.87 9.85 2.51
CA GLN A 47 30.88 11.27 2.17
C GLN A 47 29.52 11.59 1.51
N LEU A 48 28.69 12.38 2.22
CA LEU A 48 27.34 12.77 1.83
C LEU A 48 27.35 13.47 0.48
N THR A 49 27.33 12.72 -0.59
CA THR A 49 26.90 13.22 -1.88
C THR A 49 25.40 13.54 -1.76
N PRO A 50 24.92 14.72 -2.21
CA PRO A 50 23.51 15.04 -2.15
C PRO A 50 22.74 13.89 -2.83
N ALA A 51 21.90 13.20 -2.06
CA ALA A 51 21.09 12.11 -2.59
C ALA A 51 20.14 12.69 -3.65
N VAL A 52 20.28 12.23 -4.88
CA VAL A 52 19.32 12.53 -5.95
C VAL A 52 18.15 11.58 -5.73
N TRP A 53 17.04 12.11 -5.20
CA TRP A 53 15.82 11.34 -5.03
C TRP A 53 15.13 11.13 -6.37
N PRO A 54 14.53 9.95 -6.62
CA PRO A 54 13.74 9.72 -7.82
C PRO A 54 12.63 10.77 -7.97
N ALA A 55 12.36 11.22 -9.18
CA ALA A 55 11.18 12.03 -9.47
C ALA A 55 9.89 11.19 -9.35
N GLN A 56 8.75 11.84 -9.18
CA GLN A 56 7.46 11.15 -9.07
C GLN A 56 7.12 10.32 -10.31
N ASP A 57 7.60 10.76 -11.49
CA ASP A 57 7.44 10.10 -12.78
C ASP A 57 8.79 9.60 -13.31
N TRP A 58 9.57 8.97 -12.43
CA TRP A 58 10.94 8.54 -12.70
C TRP A 58 11.09 7.66 -13.95
N TRP A 59 10.05 6.95 -14.38
CA TRP A 59 10.06 6.10 -15.59
C TRP A 59 10.13 6.90 -16.88
N VAL A 60 9.82 8.20 -16.89
CA VAL A 60 9.93 9.08 -18.07
C VAL A 60 11.38 9.16 -18.57
N VAL A 61 12.36 9.00 -17.67
CA VAL A 61 13.79 8.97 -18.02
C VAL A 61 14.12 7.80 -18.95
N LEU A 62 13.33 6.73 -18.94
CA LEU A 62 13.48 5.58 -19.83
C LEU A 62 13.10 5.89 -21.29
N ASN A 63 12.49 7.05 -21.56
CA ASN A 63 12.17 7.59 -22.87
C ASN A 63 11.45 6.61 -23.82
N ASP A 64 10.49 5.85 -23.28
CA ASP A 64 9.66 4.91 -24.02
C ASP A 64 8.18 5.26 -23.89
N ARG A 65 7.60 5.79 -24.98
CA ARG A 65 6.19 6.23 -25.01
C ARG A 65 5.20 5.09 -24.78
N GLN A 66 5.53 3.86 -25.18
CA GLN A 66 4.66 2.71 -24.93
C GLN A 66 4.58 2.43 -23.44
N LEU A 67 5.72 2.48 -22.73
CA LEU A 67 5.79 2.31 -21.30
C LEU A 67 5.00 3.41 -20.56
N GLU A 68 5.20 4.67 -20.94
CA GLU A 68 4.46 5.81 -20.36
C GLU A 68 2.95 5.62 -20.51
N ASN A 69 2.48 5.27 -21.70
CA ASN A 69 1.06 5.03 -21.98
C ASN A 69 0.50 3.85 -21.16
N LEU A 70 1.27 2.76 -20.99
CA LEU A 70 0.86 1.60 -20.21
C LEU A 70 0.71 1.96 -18.72
N ILE A 71 1.63 2.75 -18.17
CA ILE A 71 1.56 3.21 -16.79
C ILE A 71 0.36 4.14 -16.60
N ASP A 72 0.17 5.13 -17.47
CA ASP A 72 -0.97 6.04 -17.41
C ASP A 72 -2.31 5.32 -17.48
N LEU A 73 -2.41 4.32 -18.35
CA LEU A 73 -3.60 3.49 -18.49
C LEU A 73 -3.85 2.66 -17.23
N ALA A 74 -2.79 2.10 -16.64
CA ALA A 74 -2.86 1.32 -15.40
C ALA A 74 -3.28 2.19 -14.21
N LEU A 75 -2.69 3.36 -14.04
CA LEU A 75 -3.03 4.28 -12.97
C LEU A 75 -4.50 4.75 -13.02
N LYS A 76 -5.11 4.75 -14.20
CA LYS A 76 -6.53 5.11 -14.40
C LYS A 76 -7.48 3.94 -14.21
N ASN A 77 -7.11 2.75 -14.67
CA ASN A 77 -8.06 1.65 -14.89
C ASN A 77 -7.77 0.39 -14.04
N SER A 78 -6.58 0.25 -13.43
CA SER A 78 -6.24 -0.99 -12.74
C SER A 78 -7.16 -1.24 -11.54
N PRO A 79 -7.54 -2.50 -11.28
CA PRO A 79 -8.31 -2.88 -10.09
C PRO A 79 -7.60 -2.51 -8.78
N ASP A 80 -6.27 -2.54 -8.74
CA ASP A 80 -5.49 -2.17 -7.56
C ASP A 80 -5.63 -0.69 -7.22
N MET A 81 -5.62 0.19 -8.24
CA MET A 81 -5.89 1.62 -8.04
C MET A 81 -7.35 1.89 -7.67
N GLN A 82 -8.31 1.12 -8.21
CA GLN A 82 -9.70 1.21 -7.81
C GLN A 82 -9.88 0.81 -6.33
N LEU A 83 -9.19 -0.24 -5.87
CA LEU A 83 -9.19 -0.66 -4.46
C LEU A 83 -8.59 0.44 -3.57
N ALA A 84 -7.45 1.01 -3.95
CA ALA A 84 -6.81 2.11 -3.21
C ALA A 84 -7.74 3.34 -3.11
N ASN A 85 -8.41 3.71 -4.21
CA ASN A 85 -9.40 4.79 -4.24
C ASN A 85 -10.60 4.50 -3.33
N ALA A 86 -11.12 3.26 -3.33
CA ALA A 86 -12.22 2.85 -2.48
C ALA A 86 -11.82 2.89 -0.99
N SER A 87 -10.61 2.46 -0.65
CA SER A 87 -10.07 2.53 0.70
C SER A 87 -9.94 3.97 1.19
N LEU A 88 -9.45 4.89 0.34
CA LEU A 88 -9.38 6.31 0.65
C LEU A 88 -10.77 6.93 0.85
N LYS A 89 -11.74 6.59 -0.01
CA LYS A 89 -13.14 7.04 0.15
C LYS A 89 -13.74 6.53 1.47
N ASN A 90 -13.47 5.28 1.83
CA ASN A 90 -13.92 4.72 3.11
C ASN A 90 -13.32 5.49 4.30
N ALA A 91 -12.03 5.76 4.29
CA ALA A 91 -11.39 6.57 5.33
C ALA A 91 -11.97 7.99 5.40
N SER A 92 -12.27 8.62 4.25
CA SER A 92 -12.94 9.92 4.20
C SER A 92 -14.36 9.87 4.79
N ALA A 93 -15.11 8.80 4.52
CA ALA A 93 -16.43 8.61 5.11
C ALA A 93 -16.38 8.41 6.63
N MET A 94 -15.32 7.76 7.15
CA MET A 94 -15.11 7.64 8.60
C MET A 94 -14.85 9.00 9.27
N VAL A 95 -14.12 9.91 8.60
CA VAL A 95 -13.97 11.29 9.08
C VAL A 95 -15.31 12.01 9.13
N MET A 96 -16.12 11.90 8.06
CA MET A 96 -17.46 12.50 8.03
C MET A 96 -18.37 11.91 9.13
N ALA A 97 -18.26 10.60 9.41
CA ALA A 97 -19.02 9.95 10.47
C ALA A 97 -18.59 10.42 11.86
N ALA A 98 -17.29 10.67 12.06
CA ALA A 98 -16.78 11.24 13.31
C ALA A 98 -17.18 12.73 13.45
N ASP A 99 -17.15 13.50 12.37
CA ASP A 99 -17.58 14.89 12.33
C ASP A 99 -19.07 15.03 12.68
N ALA A 100 -19.91 14.12 12.18
CA ALA A 100 -21.34 14.09 12.47
C ALA A 100 -21.70 13.87 13.97
N GLN A 101 -20.72 13.47 14.80
CA GLN A 101 -20.95 13.37 16.25
C GLN A 101 -21.04 14.75 16.93
N PHE A 102 -20.53 15.81 16.26
CA PHE A 102 -20.68 17.19 16.74
C PHE A 102 -22.04 17.81 16.42
N ASP A 103 -22.80 17.19 15.54
CA ASP A 103 -24.13 17.68 15.16
C ASP A 103 -25.20 17.14 16.10
N PRO A 104 -26.27 17.93 16.39
CA PRO A 104 -27.44 17.42 17.10
C PRO A 104 -28.14 16.37 16.24
N SER A 105 -28.47 15.24 16.84
CA SER A 105 -29.32 14.25 16.18
C SER A 105 -30.79 14.67 16.28
N VAL A 106 -31.50 14.71 15.16
CA VAL A 106 -32.94 15.02 15.11
C VAL A 106 -33.65 13.91 14.37
N SER A 107 -34.69 13.35 14.99
CA SER A 107 -35.55 12.35 14.38
C SER A 107 -37.02 12.73 14.46
N ALA A 108 -37.79 12.28 13.47
CA ALA A 108 -39.25 12.38 13.45
C ALA A 108 -39.85 11.00 13.69
N ASP A 109 -40.70 10.91 14.69
CA ASP A 109 -41.33 9.67 15.11
C ASP A 109 -42.85 9.75 14.97
N ALA A 110 -43.44 8.75 14.33
CA ALA A 110 -44.87 8.57 14.27
C ALA A 110 -45.21 7.14 14.74
N SER A 111 -46.00 7.03 15.76
CA SER A 111 -46.43 5.71 16.25
C SER A 111 -47.89 5.66 16.64
N LEU A 112 -48.51 4.52 16.39
CA LEU A 112 -49.81 4.14 16.87
C LEU A 112 -49.67 2.92 17.76
N SER A 113 -50.09 3.03 19.02
CA SER A 113 -50.09 1.90 19.96
C SER A 113 -51.49 1.68 20.46
N ARG A 114 -52.00 0.43 20.35
CA ARG A 114 -53.24 0.01 20.95
C ARG A 114 -52.94 -1.07 21.96
N ALA A 115 -53.24 -0.77 23.22
CA ALA A 115 -52.98 -1.67 24.33
C ALA A 115 -54.22 -1.87 25.22
N ARG A 116 -54.32 -3.04 25.81
CA ARG A 116 -55.25 -3.30 26.89
C ARG A 116 -54.53 -2.90 28.21
N LEU A 117 -55.03 -1.86 28.85
CA LEU A 117 -54.50 -1.40 30.10
C LEU A 117 -54.88 -2.37 31.25
N SER A 118 -53.96 -2.60 32.17
CA SER A 118 -54.29 -3.33 33.41
C SER A 118 -55.14 -2.44 34.32
N ARG A 119 -55.93 -3.05 35.17
CA ARG A 119 -56.73 -2.30 36.17
C ARG A 119 -55.90 -1.44 37.09
N SER A 120 -54.65 -1.81 37.36
CA SER A 120 -53.72 -1.06 38.18
C SER A 120 -53.07 0.14 37.45
N GLN A 121 -53.20 0.25 36.15
CA GLN A 121 -52.70 1.36 35.31
C GLN A 121 -53.79 2.35 34.90
N ASP A 122 -55.07 2.01 35.14
CA ASP A 122 -56.20 2.88 34.82
C ASP A 122 -56.46 3.84 36.01
N TYR A 123 -55.72 4.93 36.08
CA TYR A 123 -55.90 5.96 37.10
C TYR A 123 -57.12 6.88 36.83
N SER A 124 -57.73 6.79 35.69
CA SER A 124 -58.85 7.68 35.32
C SER A 124 -60.24 7.18 35.75
N PHE A 125 -60.34 5.95 36.26
CA PHE A 125 -61.64 5.28 36.62
C PHE A 125 -62.70 5.29 35.52
N GLN A 126 -62.30 5.52 34.25
CA GLN A 126 -63.26 5.64 33.14
C GLN A 126 -63.66 4.30 32.51
N GLY A 127 -63.23 3.19 33.05
CA GLY A 127 -63.65 1.85 32.62
C GLY A 127 -63.21 1.39 31.23
N HIS A 128 -62.35 2.13 30.57
CA HIS A 128 -61.84 1.79 29.24
C HIS A 128 -60.71 0.77 29.35
N ARG A 129 -60.97 -0.48 28.92
CA ARG A 129 -59.94 -1.55 28.93
C ARG A 129 -58.95 -1.45 27.80
N TYR A 130 -59.22 -0.71 26.77
CA TYR A 130 -58.35 -0.55 25.58
C TYR A 130 -58.09 0.92 25.36
N GLY A 131 -56.83 1.29 25.33
CA GLY A 131 -56.35 2.61 24.97
C GLY A 131 -55.68 2.58 23.61
N THR A 132 -55.98 3.55 22.74
CA THR A 132 -55.21 3.81 21.55
C THR A 132 -54.44 5.11 21.76
N ILE A 133 -53.13 5.07 21.60
CA ILE A 133 -52.23 6.21 21.76
C ILE A 133 -51.64 6.52 20.40
N TYR A 134 -51.84 7.73 19.93
CA TYR A 134 -51.20 8.31 18.76
C TYR A 134 -50.04 9.18 19.22
N ASN A 135 -48.87 8.94 18.68
CA ASN A 135 -47.67 9.73 18.96
C ASN A 135 -47.13 10.23 17.63
N LEU A 136 -46.97 11.53 17.50
CA LEU A 136 -46.34 12.18 16.36
C LEU A 136 -45.45 13.28 16.90
N GLY A 137 -44.11 13.17 16.69
CA GLY A 137 -43.19 14.11 17.28
C GLY A 137 -41.87 14.20 16.59
N LEU A 138 -41.12 15.21 16.99
CA LEU A 138 -39.70 15.37 16.73
C LEU A 138 -38.98 15.15 18.03
N SER A 139 -37.90 14.37 17.97
CA SER A 139 -36.96 14.19 19.09
C SER A 139 -35.58 14.65 18.65
N GLY A 140 -34.92 15.42 19.50
CA GLY A 140 -33.54 15.88 19.30
C GLY A 140 -32.68 15.50 20.48
N SER A 141 -31.42 15.13 20.23
CA SER A 141 -30.42 14.94 21.29
C SER A 141 -29.07 15.54 20.88
N TYR A 142 -28.38 16.09 21.85
CA TYR A 142 -27.04 16.67 21.69
C TYR A 142 -26.16 16.29 22.89
N SER A 143 -24.96 15.80 22.61
CA SER A 143 -23.95 15.49 23.61
C SER A 143 -22.87 16.55 23.59
N PHE A 144 -22.58 17.16 24.75
CA PHE A 144 -21.53 18.18 24.85
C PHE A 144 -20.18 17.50 25.01
N ASP A 145 -19.25 17.75 24.08
CA ASP A 145 -17.87 17.23 24.17
C ASP A 145 -17.02 18.07 25.15
N LEU A 146 -17.33 17.99 26.44
CA LEU A 146 -16.66 18.80 27.47
C LEU A 146 -15.19 18.38 27.71
N TRP A 147 -14.85 17.16 27.39
CA TRP A 147 -13.54 16.56 27.66
C TRP A 147 -12.71 16.30 26.42
N GLY A 148 -13.23 16.66 25.25
CA GLY A 148 -12.55 16.49 23.97
C GLY A 148 -12.56 15.07 23.42
N GLY A 149 -13.42 14.17 23.94
CA GLY A 149 -13.45 12.77 23.53
C GLY A 149 -13.88 12.56 22.09
N GLU A 150 -14.91 13.28 21.64
CA GLU A 150 -15.37 13.24 20.25
C GLU A 150 -14.35 13.94 19.33
N ARG A 151 -13.72 15.00 19.80
CA ARG A 151 -12.65 15.68 19.08
C ARG A 151 -11.45 14.77 18.88
N ASP A 152 -10.99 14.06 19.91
CA ASP A 152 -9.88 13.12 19.80
C ASP A 152 -10.25 11.95 18.87
N ALA A 153 -11.49 11.46 18.90
CA ALA A 153 -11.97 10.44 17.97
C ALA A 153 -11.95 10.94 16.52
N TRP A 154 -12.38 12.18 16.29
CA TRP A 154 -12.33 12.82 14.99
C TRP A 154 -10.88 13.02 14.51
N GLU A 155 -9.98 13.52 15.36
CA GLU A 155 -8.55 13.65 15.03
C GLU A 155 -7.91 12.30 14.70
N GLY A 156 -8.29 11.22 15.41
CA GLY A 156 -7.91 9.86 15.11
C GLY A 156 -8.38 9.40 13.72
N ALA A 157 -9.63 9.70 13.37
CA ALA A 157 -10.16 9.42 12.02
C ALA A 157 -9.44 10.21 10.93
N VAL A 158 -9.12 11.49 11.16
CA VAL A 158 -8.34 12.33 10.23
C VAL A 158 -6.94 11.77 10.01
N ASN A 159 -6.26 11.30 11.07
CA ASN A 159 -4.94 10.70 10.96
C ASN A 159 -5.00 9.36 10.19
N ASN A 160 -6.04 8.56 10.37
CA ASN A 160 -6.27 7.35 9.57
C ASN A 160 -6.57 7.70 8.10
N GLN A 161 -7.29 8.77 7.80
CA GLN A 161 -7.49 9.25 6.43
C GLN A 161 -6.16 9.69 5.80
N ARG A 162 -5.30 10.40 6.53
CA ARG A 162 -3.94 10.77 6.07
C ARG A 162 -3.11 9.52 5.76
N ALA A 163 -3.16 8.50 6.62
CA ALA A 163 -2.53 7.21 6.33
C ALA A 163 -3.05 6.60 5.02
N ALA A 164 -4.38 6.60 4.81
CA ALA A 164 -4.98 6.08 3.58
C ALA A 164 -4.62 6.89 2.32
N GLN A 165 -4.43 8.21 2.45
CA GLN A 165 -3.92 9.05 1.35
C GLN A 165 -2.50 8.66 0.95
N VAL A 166 -1.65 8.40 1.94
CA VAL A 166 -0.27 7.94 1.71
C VAL A 166 -0.25 6.52 1.14
N ASP A 167 -1.12 5.61 1.63
CA ASP A 167 -1.28 4.27 1.07
C ASP A 167 -1.71 4.29 -0.40
N HIS A 168 -2.55 5.24 -0.79
CA HIS A 168 -2.93 5.43 -2.19
C HIS A 168 -1.70 5.79 -3.05
N GLN A 169 -0.79 6.64 -2.56
CA GLN A 169 0.46 6.94 -3.25
C GLN A 169 1.39 5.72 -3.29
N ALA A 170 1.46 4.95 -2.20
CA ALA A 170 2.21 3.69 -2.17
C ALA A 170 1.70 2.68 -3.21
N ALA A 171 0.37 2.57 -3.39
CA ALA A 171 -0.23 1.73 -4.42
C ALA A 171 0.17 2.19 -5.84
N ARG A 172 0.17 3.51 -6.10
CA ARG A 172 0.64 4.09 -7.38
C ARG A 172 2.09 3.68 -7.66
N ILE A 173 2.98 3.82 -6.68
CA ILE A 173 4.40 3.46 -6.80
C ILE A 173 4.56 1.95 -7.03
N THR A 174 3.85 1.14 -6.29
CA THR A 174 3.91 -0.32 -6.42
C THR A 174 3.48 -0.76 -7.81
N LEU A 175 2.38 -0.22 -8.32
CA LEU A 175 1.85 -0.56 -9.64
C LEU A 175 2.80 -0.09 -10.76
N SER A 176 3.25 1.18 -10.72
CA SER A 176 4.18 1.70 -11.74
C SER A 176 5.49 0.92 -11.76
N THR A 177 6.04 0.60 -10.59
CA THR A 177 7.24 -0.23 -10.46
C THR A 177 7.05 -1.62 -11.03
N ALA A 178 5.93 -2.29 -10.74
CA ALA A 178 5.63 -3.63 -11.26
C ALA A 178 5.52 -3.64 -12.80
N ILE A 179 4.93 -2.59 -13.38
CA ILE A 179 4.83 -2.44 -14.84
C ILE A 179 6.21 -2.23 -15.44
N VAL A 180 7.04 -1.33 -14.88
CA VAL A 180 8.41 -1.11 -15.38
C VAL A 180 9.24 -2.38 -15.30
N GLN A 181 9.19 -3.11 -14.17
CA GLN A 181 9.88 -4.40 -14.03
C GLN A 181 9.45 -5.40 -15.11
N SER A 182 8.14 -5.58 -15.29
CA SER A 182 7.61 -6.50 -16.31
C SER A 182 8.00 -6.07 -17.72
N TYR A 183 8.12 -4.75 -17.97
CA TYR A 183 8.52 -4.19 -19.25
C TYR A 183 10.02 -4.40 -19.52
N VAL A 184 10.87 -4.22 -18.53
CA VAL A 184 12.31 -4.54 -18.58
C VAL A 184 12.51 -6.03 -18.85
N GLN A 185 11.78 -6.89 -18.13
CA GLN A 185 11.80 -8.34 -18.36
C GLN A 185 11.34 -8.71 -19.77
N LEU A 186 10.35 -8.00 -20.33
CA LEU A 186 9.89 -8.20 -21.69
C LEU A 186 10.99 -7.86 -22.72
N ALA A 187 11.71 -6.75 -22.51
CA ALA A 187 12.85 -6.39 -23.37
C ALA A 187 13.93 -7.48 -23.36
N ASN A 188 14.27 -7.99 -22.19
CA ASN A 188 15.23 -9.08 -22.02
C ASN A 188 14.73 -10.40 -22.66
N ALA A 189 13.44 -10.73 -22.50
CA ALA A 189 12.86 -11.93 -23.09
C ALA A 189 12.98 -11.90 -24.62
N TYR A 190 12.79 -10.74 -25.24
CA TYR A 190 13.02 -10.58 -26.68
C TYR A 190 14.50 -10.75 -27.07
N ALA A 191 15.43 -10.18 -26.28
CA ALA A 191 16.86 -10.34 -26.55
C ALA A 191 17.28 -11.83 -26.45
N LEU A 192 16.79 -12.57 -25.44
CA LEU A 192 17.04 -14.00 -25.29
C LEU A 192 16.32 -14.83 -26.37
N GLN A 193 15.20 -14.39 -26.90
CA GLN A 193 14.55 -15.00 -28.05
C GLN A 193 15.41 -14.89 -29.32
N ASP A 194 15.98 -13.70 -29.57
CA ASP A 194 16.88 -13.49 -30.72
C ASP A 194 18.13 -14.37 -30.61
N LEU A 195 18.71 -14.52 -29.42
CA LEU A 195 19.85 -15.41 -29.20
C LEU A 195 19.47 -16.89 -29.39
N ALA A 196 18.27 -17.29 -28.97
CA ALA A 196 17.78 -18.65 -29.21
C ALA A 196 17.50 -18.91 -30.69
N GLN A 197 17.08 -17.91 -31.46
CA GLN A 197 16.94 -18.02 -32.89
C GLN A 197 18.32 -18.18 -33.56
N LYS A 198 19.31 -17.37 -33.20
CA LYS A 198 20.71 -17.51 -33.67
C LYS A 198 21.26 -18.92 -33.44
N ASP A 199 21.00 -19.48 -32.21
CA ASP A 199 21.44 -20.83 -31.87
C ASP A 199 20.73 -21.91 -32.71
N LEU A 200 19.43 -21.77 -32.98
CA LEU A 200 18.71 -22.65 -33.88
C LEU A 200 19.27 -22.62 -35.27
N ASP A 201 19.57 -21.45 -35.81
CA ASP A 201 20.15 -21.28 -37.14
C ASP A 201 21.55 -21.89 -37.22
N ARG A 202 22.37 -21.72 -36.17
CA ARG A 202 23.67 -22.37 -36.02
C ARG A 202 23.56 -23.90 -36.01
N THR A 203 22.67 -24.45 -35.22
CA THR A 203 22.48 -25.92 -35.09
C THR A 203 21.93 -26.52 -36.38
N ASN A 204 21.04 -25.82 -37.10
CA ASN A 204 20.57 -26.25 -38.42
C ASN A 204 21.71 -26.25 -39.45
N ARG A 205 22.65 -25.32 -39.41
CA ARG A 205 23.86 -25.33 -40.22
C ARG A 205 24.74 -26.54 -39.95
N ILE A 206 24.85 -26.96 -38.67
CA ILE A 206 25.56 -28.21 -38.28
C ILE A 206 24.88 -29.45 -38.88
N VAL A 207 23.55 -29.54 -38.86
CA VAL A 207 22.79 -30.63 -39.45
C VAL A 207 23.07 -30.70 -40.98
N ASP A 208 23.03 -29.56 -41.66
CA ASP A 208 23.26 -29.49 -43.11
C ASP A 208 24.69 -29.91 -43.49
N ILE A 209 25.71 -29.43 -42.78
CA ILE A 209 27.10 -29.85 -42.98
C ILE A 209 27.25 -31.34 -42.77
N THR A 210 26.75 -31.87 -41.63
CA THR A 210 26.87 -33.28 -41.27
C THR A 210 26.15 -34.18 -42.27
N SER A 211 24.97 -33.74 -42.74
CA SER A 211 24.22 -34.46 -43.81
C SER A 211 25.00 -34.55 -45.12
N ARG A 212 25.67 -33.43 -45.50
CA ARG A 212 26.54 -33.43 -46.70
C ARG A 212 27.75 -34.35 -46.54
N LEU A 213 28.41 -34.33 -45.40
CA LEU A 213 29.52 -35.22 -45.09
C LEU A 213 29.12 -36.68 -45.12
N LEU A 214 27.91 -37.03 -44.58
CA LEU A 214 27.37 -38.37 -44.61
C LEU A 214 27.11 -38.86 -46.06
N LYS A 215 26.53 -38.01 -46.90
CA LYS A 215 26.31 -38.36 -48.34
C LYS A 215 27.60 -38.65 -49.10
N HIS A 216 28.73 -38.07 -48.66
CA HIS A 216 30.05 -38.34 -49.24
C HIS A 216 30.84 -39.43 -48.51
N GLY A 217 30.24 -40.13 -47.54
CA GLY A 217 30.87 -41.18 -46.75
C GLY A 217 31.98 -40.68 -45.78
N LEU A 218 31.99 -39.40 -45.44
CA LEU A 218 33.00 -38.75 -44.62
C LEU A 218 32.63 -38.65 -43.11
N THR A 219 31.44 -39.14 -42.74
CA THR A 219 30.96 -39.18 -41.35
C THR A 219 29.97 -40.33 -41.18
N SER A 220 29.58 -40.66 -39.94
CA SER A 220 28.66 -41.71 -39.61
C SER A 220 27.25 -41.20 -39.29
N GLU A 221 26.22 -42.07 -39.37
CA GLU A 221 24.82 -41.72 -39.09
C GLU A 221 24.58 -41.24 -37.65
N ASP A 222 25.31 -41.80 -36.69
CA ASP A 222 25.22 -41.37 -35.28
C ASP A 222 25.55 -39.90 -35.10
N ARG A 223 26.52 -39.37 -35.86
CA ARG A 223 26.85 -37.95 -35.86
C ARG A 223 25.74 -37.09 -36.44
N LEU A 224 25.05 -37.56 -37.47
CA LEU A 224 23.90 -36.87 -38.04
C LEU A 224 22.73 -36.86 -37.01
N TYR A 225 22.46 -37.97 -36.36
CA TYR A 225 21.41 -38.05 -35.33
C TYR A 225 21.74 -37.16 -34.12
N THR A 226 22.99 -37.07 -33.71
CA THR A 226 23.46 -36.14 -32.68
C THR A 226 23.22 -34.68 -33.08
N ALA A 227 23.55 -34.29 -34.29
CA ALA A 227 23.31 -32.95 -34.80
C ALA A 227 21.80 -32.64 -34.87
N GLN A 228 20.98 -33.55 -35.36
CA GLN A 228 19.52 -33.42 -35.41
C GLN A 228 18.90 -33.27 -34.01
N SER A 229 19.40 -34.06 -33.04
CA SER A 229 18.99 -33.93 -31.62
C SER A 229 19.32 -32.55 -31.08
N GLY A 230 20.51 -32.00 -31.38
CA GLY A 230 20.90 -30.65 -31.00
C GLY A 230 19.99 -29.57 -31.59
N ALA A 231 19.65 -29.66 -32.88
CA ALA A 231 18.72 -28.73 -33.55
C ALA A 231 17.30 -28.82 -32.96
N ALA A 232 16.83 -30.04 -32.62
CA ALA A 232 15.54 -30.21 -31.93
C ALA A 232 15.52 -29.53 -30.56
N ALA A 233 16.62 -29.67 -29.78
CA ALA A 233 16.76 -28.99 -28.48
C ALA A 233 16.80 -27.45 -28.61
N ALA A 234 17.52 -26.90 -29.59
CA ALA A 234 17.55 -25.49 -29.88
C ALA A 234 16.15 -24.95 -30.27
N LYS A 235 15.41 -25.71 -31.11
CA LYS A 235 14.03 -25.40 -31.48
C LYS A 235 13.10 -25.38 -30.26
N GLN A 236 13.24 -26.33 -29.34
CA GLN A 236 12.50 -26.38 -28.09
C GLN A 236 12.81 -25.14 -27.22
N THR A 237 14.09 -24.75 -27.17
CA THR A 237 14.51 -23.54 -26.42
C THR A 237 13.88 -22.27 -26.99
N LEU A 238 13.88 -22.11 -28.31
CA LEU A 238 13.21 -20.99 -28.98
C LEU A 238 11.72 -20.92 -28.61
N LYS A 239 11.00 -22.05 -28.67
CA LYS A 239 9.59 -22.10 -28.27
C LYS A 239 9.34 -21.71 -26.81
N LYS A 240 10.25 -22.06 -25.91
CA LYS A 240 10.18 -21.60 -24.50
C LYS A 240 10.36 -20.07 -24.40
N ARG A 241 11.25 -19.49 -25.18
CA ARG A 241 11.47 -18.03 -25.19
C ARG A 241 10.27 -17.27 -25.79
N GLU A 242 9.66 -17.78 -26.87
CA GLU A 242 8.42 -17.23 -27.45
C GLU A 242 7.25 -17.26 -26.43
N LEU A 243 7.13 -18.34 -25.69
CA LEU A 243 6.13 -18.44 -24.60
C LEU A 243 6.39 -17.41 -23.49
N ALA A 244 7.64 -17.23 -23.08
CA ALA A 244 8.00 -16.26 -22.04
C ALA A 244 7.64 -14.82 -22.47
N VAL A 245 7.89 -14.43 -23.71
CA VAL A 245 7.45 -13.14 -24.28
C VAL A 245 5.93 -12.98 -24.18
N SER A 246 5.18 -14.01 -24.57
CA SER A 246 3.72 -13.98 -24.54
C SER A 246 3.18 -13.88 -23.11
N GLN A 247 3.79 -14.58 -22.16
CA GLN A 247 3.41 -14.53 -20.74
C GLN A 247 3.68 -13.16 -20.12
N LEU A 248 4.81 -12.52 -20.43
CA LEU A 248 5.13 -11.18 -19.94
C LEU A 248 4.19 -10.12 -20.52
N LYS A 249 3.80 -10.22 -21.79
CA LYS A 249 2.76 -9.35 -22.35
C LYS A 249 1.42 -9.50 -21.63
N ASN A 250 1.01 -10.73 -21.32
CA ASN A 250 -0.20 -10.99 -20.54
C ASN A 250 -0.07 -10.43 -19.11
N ALA A 251 1.09 -10.58 -18.47
CA ALA A 251 1.32 -10.02 -17.13
C ALA A 251 1.18 -8.49 -17.12
N ILE A 252 1.76 -7.79 -18.09
CA ILE A 252 1.61 -6.34 -18.25
C ILE A 252 0.14 -5.98 -18.49
N ALA A 253 -0.57 -6.68 -19.35
CA ALA A 253 -1.99 -6.43 -19.61
C ALA A 253 -2.84 -6.61 -18.36
N THR A 254 -2.51 -7.59 -17.52
CA THR A 254 -3.17 -7.82 -16.23
C THR A 254 -2.90 -6.68 -15.25
N LEU A 255 -1.66 -6.20 -15.13
CA LEU A 255 -1.31 -5.05 -14.28
C LEU A 255 -2.02 -3.77 -14.73
N VAL A 256 -2.19 -3.59 -16.03
CA VAL A 256 -2.95 -2.46 -16.60
C VAL A 256 -4.46 -2.57 -16.30
N GLY A 257 -4.94 -3.73 -15.87
CA GLY A 257 -6.36 -3.98 -15.61
C GLY A 257 -7.17 -4.24 -16.88
N GLN A 258 -6.50 -4.66 -17.95
CA GLN A 258 -7.14 -5.04 -19.21
C GLN A 258 -6.89 -6.53 -19.52
N GLY A 259 -7.77 -7.10 -20.30
CA GLY A 259 -7.68 -8.51 -20.68
C GLY A 259 -6.56 -8.81 -21.69
N PRO A 260 -6.46 -10.09 -22.15
CA PRO A 260 -5.43 -10.55 -23.08
C PRO A 260 -5.38 -9.77 -24.41
N ASP A 261 -6.45 -9.09 -24.80
CA ASP A 261 -6.50 -8.29 -26.02
C ASP A 261 -5.46 -7.17 -26.03
N LEU A 262 -5.23 -6.53 -24.87
CA LEU A 262 -4.16 -5.53 -24.74
C LEU A 262 -2.78 -6.17 -24.99
N ALA A 263 -2.55 -7.41 -24.55
CA ALA A 263 -1.27 -8.09 -24.71
C ALA A 263 -0.86 -8.19 -26.19
N SER A 264 -1.83 -8.31 -27.11
CA SER A 264 -1.57 -8.37 -28.56
C SER A 264 -1.03 -7.04 -29.11
N THR A 265 -1.35 -5.91 -28.48
CA THR A 265 -0.94 -4.56 -28.91
C THR A 265 0.43 -4.14 -28.35
N ILE A 266 0.94 -4.88 -27.34
CA ILE A 266 2.25 -4.59 -26.77
C ILE A 266 3.34 -5.03 -27.75
N HIS A 267 4.09 -4.06 -28.25
CA HIS A 267 5.22 -4.28 -29.13
C HIS A 267 6.50 -4.52 -28.33
N ARG A 268 7.56 -4.92 -29.05
CA ARG A 268 8.90 -5.05 -28.47
C ARG A 268 9.33 -3.69 -27.88
N PRO A 269 9.80 -3.66 -26.61
CA PRO A 269 10.35 -2.44 -26.03
C PRO A 269 11.46 -1.82 -26.87
N SER A 270 11.56 -0.48 -26.88
CA SER A 270 12.63 0.22 -27.56
C SER A 270 13.96 -0.01 -26.85
N ALA A 271 15.07 -0.05 -27.60
CA ALA A 271 16.40 -0.36 -27.08
C ALA A 271 16.98 0.68 -26.10
N HIS A 272 16.25 1.75 -25.77
CA HIS A 272 16.71 2.88 -24.98
C HIS A 272 16.52 2.73 -23.46
N ILE A 273 16.15 1.52 -22.98
CA ILE A 273 16.07 1.22 -21.52
C ILE A 273 17.48 1.21 -20.86
N ASP A 274 18.52 1.50 -21.61
CA ASP A 274 19.91 1.55 -21.16
C ASP A 274 20.27 2.81 -20.35
N THR A 275 19.30 3.68 -20.04
CA THR A 275 19.56 4.89 -19.27
C THR A 275 19.85 4.53 -17.82
N GLU A 276 21.07 4.76 -17.38
CA GLU A 276 21.42 4.65 -15.95
C GLU A 276 20.60 5.66 -15.14
N LEU A 277 19.75 5.15 -14.27
CA LEU A 277 19.08 6.00 -13.29
C LEU A 277 20.14 6.53 -12.31
N ALA A 278 20.22 7.86 -12.17
CA ALA A 278 21.11 8.50 -11.20
C ALA A 278 20.59 8.19 -9.78
N LEU A 279 21.01 7.07 -9.21
CA LEU A 279 20.59 6.60 -7.89
C LEU A 279 21.68 6.82 -6.85
N PRO A 280 21.34 7.08 -5.59
CA PRO A 280 22.32 7.19 -4.54
C PRO A 280 23.03 5.83 -4.34
N ARG A 281 24.35 5.85 -4.25
CA ARG A 281 25.17 4.66 -3.99
C ARG A 281 25.24 4.29 -2.50
N GLU A 282 24.61 5.10 -1.64
CA GLU A 282 24.67 5.00 -0.19
C GLU A 282 23.30 5.31 0.42
N LEU A 283 23.06 4.83 1.64
CA LEU A 283 21.79 5.05 2.37
C LEU A 283 21.57 6.54 2.68
N PRO A 284 20.53 7.19 2.13
CA PRO A 284 20.28 8.60 2.42
C PRO A 284 19.71 8.80 3.82
N ALA A 285 20.25 9.77 4.57
CA ALA A 285 19.81 10.09 5.93
C ALA A 285 18.31 10.43 6.06
N ASN A 286 17.69 10.91 4.99
CA ASN A 286 16.28 11.33 4.97
C ASN A 286 15.30 10.27 4.44
N LEU A 287 15.70 9.00 4.41
CA LEU A 287 14.88 7.89 3.87
C LEU A 287 13.47 7.86 4.49
N LEU A 288 13.35 8.20 5.78
CA LEU A 288 12.08 8.14 6.52
C LEU A 288 10.99 9.04 5.94
N ALA A 289 11.36 10.24 5.44
CA ALA A 289 10.40 11.19 4.88
C ALA A 289 9.99 10.86 3.44
N HIS A 290 10.73 9.98 2.76
CA HIS A 290 10.53 9.64 1.35
C HIS A 290 9.87 8.27 1.14
N ARG A 291 9.63 7.51 2.22
CA ARG A 291 8.94 6.21 2.12
C ARG A 291 7.49 6.29 2.58
N PRO A 292 6.54 6.06 1.67
CA PRO A 292 5.11 6.18 2.00
C PRO A 292 4.66 5.14 3.03
N ASP A 293 5.22 3.93 3.05
CA ASP A 293 4.89 2.88 4.02
C ASP A 293 5.24 3.29 5.46
N ILE A 294 6.40 3.93 5.68
CA ILE A 294 6.84 4.45 6.98
C ILE A 294 5.94 5.61 7.41
N VAL A 295 5.67 6.54 6.49
CA VAL A 295 4.83 7.71 6.75
C VAL A 295 3.40 7.30 7.11
N ALA A 296 2.80 6.36 6.37
CA ALA A 296 1.47 5.84 6.68
C ALA A 296 1.42 5.13 8.04
N ALA A 297 2.45 4.34 8.37
CA ALA A 297 2.56 3.67 9.67
C ALA A 297 2.65 4.70 10.82
N LYS A 298 3.38 5.81 10.64
CA LYS A 298 3.45 6.89 11.62
C LYS A 298 2.07 7.53 11.85
N TRP A 299 1.32 7.84 10.79
CA TRP A 299 -0.04 8.39 10.92
C TRP A 299 -0.98 7.44 11.68
N ARG A 300 -0.82 6.12 11.51
CA ARG A 300 -1.60 5.13 12.28
C ARG A 300 -1.23 5.10 13.75
N VAL A 301 0.04 5.32 14.11
CA VAL A 301 0.45 5.48 15.52
C VAL A 301 -0.19 6.71 16.13
N GLU A 302 -0.19 7.85 15.40
CA GLU A 302 -0.83 9.08 15.86
C GLU A 302 -2.35 8.93 16.00
N ALA A 303 -3.00 8.22 15.07
CA ALA A 303 -4.41 7.88 15.17
C ALA A 303 -4.72 7.05 16.43
N SER A 304 -3.94 6.00 16.67
CA SER A 304 -4.12 5.13 17.85
C SER A 304 -3.87 5.87 19.17
N SER A 305 -2.96 6.85 19.20
CA SER A 305 -2.77 7.73 20.35
C SER A 305 -4.05 8.53 20.68
N LYS A 306 -4.69 9.09 19.64
CA LYS A 306 -5.95 9.82 19.78
C LYS A 306 -7.11 8.94 20.26
N GLU A 307 -7.15 7.67 19.81
CA GLU A 307 -8.13 6.70 20.29
C GLU A 307 -7.97 6.41 21.80
N ILE A 308 -6.73 6.39 22.32
CA ILE A 308 -6.48 6.27 23.79
C ILE A 308 -7.03 7.50 24.50
N ASP A 309 -6.77 8.71 24.00
CA ASP A 309 -7.22 9.93 24.64
C ASP A 309 -8.75 10.03 24.64
N SER A 310 -9.41 9.70 23.53
CA SER A 310 -10.86 9.56 23.47
C SER A 310 -11.41 8.52 24.48
N ALA A 311 -10.75 7.36 24.60
CA ALA A 311 -11.17 6.34 25.56
C ALA A 311 -11.04 6.77 27.03
N LYS A 312 -10.06 7.62 27.35
CA LYS A 312 -9.89 8.20 28.70
C LYS A 312 -11.04 9.15 29.07
N THR A 313 -11.57 9.90 28.10
CA THR A 313 -12.65 10.86 28.38
C THR A 313 -13.94 10.19 28.84
N ARG A 314 -14.16 8.93 28.46
CA ARG A 314 -15.35 8.15 28.86
C ARG A 314 -15.42 7.85 30.36
N PHE A 315 -14.36 8.08 31.13
CA PHE A 315 -14.37 7.96 32.59
C PHE A 315 -14.93 9.20 33.28
N TYR A 316 -15.09 10.31 32.58
CA TYR A 316 -15.57 11.57 33.12
C TYR A 316 -17.09 11.74 32.96
N PRO A 317 -17.74 12.61 33.77
CA PRO A 317 -19.15 12.91 33.63
C PRO A 317 -19.46 13.48 32.24
N ASN A 318 -20.51 12.98 31.60
CA ASN A 318 -20.99 13.53 30.33
C ASN A 318 -22.28 14.32 30.51
N VAL A 319 -22.46 15.40 29.75
CA VAL A 319 -23.64 16.26 29.71
C VAL A 319 -24.36 16.07 28.38
N ASN A 320 -25.61 15.64 28.47
CA ASN A 320 -26.47 15.42 27.32
C ASN A 320 -27.70 16.34 27.43
N LEU A 321 -28.16 16.86 26.30
CA LEU A 321 -29.39 17.59 26.16
C LEU A 321 -30.33 16.80 25.24
N SER A 322 -31.53 16.49 25.71
CA SER A 322 -32.60 15.95 24.87
C SER A 322 -33.80 16.89 24.85
N ALA A 323 -34.45 16.98 23.71
CA ALA A 323 -35.65 17.76 23.52
C ALA A 323 -36.63 16.98 22.66
N THR A 324 -37.92 17.08 23.03
CA THR A 324 -39.02 16.50 22.25
C THR A 324 -40.09 17.55 22.06
N ALA A 325 -40.75 17.52 20.91
CA ALA A 325 -41.92 18.36 20.63
C ALA A 325 -42.86 17.62 19.68
N GLY A 326 -44.16 17.62 19.96
CA GLY A 326 -45.12 16.91 19.09
C GLY A 326 -46.51 16.83 19.67
N PHE A 327 -47.23 15.81 19.22
CA PHE A 327 -48.62 15.55 19.59
C PHE A 327 -48.72 14.13 20.16
N LYS A 328 -49.40 14.01 21.31
CA LYS A 328 -49.70 12.71 21.95
C LYS A 328 -51.16 12.67 22.32
N ALA A 329 -51.97 11.96 21.51
CA ALA A 329 -53.40 11.82 21.70
C ALA A 329 -53.75 10.46 22.31
N MET A 330 -54.69 10.46 23.23
CA MET A 330 -55.24 9.26 23.91
C MET A 330 -56.74 9.25 23.87
N LEU A 331 -57.38 8.08 23.83
CA LEU A 331 -58.84 7.84 24.08
C LEU A 331 -59.77 8.65 23.17
N GLY A 332 -59.38 8.98 21.92
CA GLY A 332 -60.25 9.65 20.95
C GLY A 332 -60.08 11.15 20.85
N ASP A 333 -59.11 11.73 21.55
CA ASP A 333 -58.75 13.11 21.37
C ASP A 333 -58.24 13.38 19.94
N ALA A 334 -58.47 14.62 19.46
CA ALA A 334 -57.94 15.03 18.16
C ALA A 334 -56.42 15.04 18.18
N VAL A 335 -55.77 14.30 17.28
CA VAL A 335 -54.29 14.17 17.24
C VAL A 335 -53.62 15.53 17.12
N PHE A 336 -54.17 16.45 16.34
CA PHE A 336 -53.60 17.79 16.10
C PHE A 336 -54.28 18.89 16.95
N GLY A 337 -54.95 18.53 18.02
CA GLY A 337 -55.57 19.50 18.92
C GLY A 337 -54.63 20.06 19.99
N GLU A 338 -54.98 21.25 20.51
CA GLU A 338 -54.24 21.88 21.62
C GLU A 338 -54.05 20.94 22.84
N PRO A 339 -55.02 20.10 23.24
CA PRO A 339 -54.85 19.18 24.36
C PRO A 339 -53.84 18.06 24.11
N SER A 340 -53.48 17.79 22.85
CA SER A 340 -52.53 16.73 22.47
C SER A 340 -51.10 17.24 22.31
N GLN A 341 -50.83 18.54 22.41
CA GLN A 341 -49.48 19.11 22.33
C GLN A 341 -48.65 18.69 23.51
N ALA A 342 -47.44 18.20 23.25
CA ALA A 342 -46.48 17.81 24.28
C ALA A 342 -45.08 18.24 23.85
N TRP A 343 -44.34 18.81 24.79
CA TRP A 343 -42.93 19.13 24.59
C TRP A 343 -42.14 18.89 25.89
N SER A 344 -40.87 18.58 25.74
CA SER A 344 -39.96 18.50 26.88
C SER A 344 -38.55 18.94 26.48
N VAL A 345 -37.81 19.52 27.42
CA VAL A 345 -36.37 19.80 27.30
C VAL A 345 -35.72 19.24 28.57
N GLN A 346 -34.77 18.35 28.40
CA GLN A 346 -34.20 17.57 29.48
C GLN A 346 -32.68 17.56 29.40
N PRO A 347 -31.97 18.48 30.12
CA PRO A 347 -30.55 18.33 30.36
C PRO A 347 -30.31 17.19 31.36
N ALA A 348 -29.29 16.37 31.07
CA ALA A 348 -28.91 15.24 31.92
C ALA A 348 -27.38 15.15 32.06
N ILE A 349 -26.93 14.83 33.27
CA ILE A 349 -25.56 14.52 33.59
C ILE A 349 -25.47 13.02 33.88
N SER A 350 -24.58 12.32 33.18
CA SER A 350 -24.33 10.90 33.44
C SER A 350 -22.89 10.66 33.87
N LEU A 351 -22.68 9.87 34.89
CA LEU A 351 -21.37 9.45 35.40
C LEU A 351 -21.33 7.93 35.51
N PRO A 352 -20.38 7.23 34.86
CA PRO A 352 -20.24 5.78 35.02
C PRO A 352 -19.69 5.43 36.40
N LEU A 353 -20.45 4.65 37.17
CA LEU A 353 -20.02 4.17 38.50
C LEU A 353 -19.25 2.85 38.43
N PHE A 354 -19.59 1.99 37.46
CA PHE A 354 -18.91 0.73 37.20
C PHE A 354 -18.07 0.83 35.96
N THR A 355 -16.75 0.86 36.14
CA THR A 355 -15.78 1.20 35.09
C THR A 355 -15.06 0.00 34.49
N THR A 356 -15.43 -1.24 34.83
CA THR A 356 -14.75 -2.45 34.35
C THR A 356 -14.75 -2.52 32.81
N GLY A 357 -15.88 -2.23 32.15
CA GLY A 357 -15.99 -2.18 30.71
C GLY A 357 -15.13 -1.06 30.08
N LEU A 358 -15.09 0.12 30.71
CA LEU A 358 -14.26 1.25 30.28
C LEU A 358 -12.77 0.93 30.41
N LYS A 359 -12.36 0.25 31.49
CA LYS A 359 -10.98 -0.23 31.68
C LYS A 359 -10.60 -1.23 30.59
N ALA A 360 -11.47 -2.18 30.27
CA ALA A 360 -11.22 -3.14 29.20
C ALA A 360 -11.07 -2.44 27.85
N ASN A 361 -11.93 -1.45 27.54
CA ASN A 361 -11.81 -0.65 26.32
C ASN A 361 -10.51 0.17 26.29
N LEU A 362 -10.10 0.79 27.41
CA LEU A 362 -8.83 1.51 27.49
C LEU A 362 -7.62 0.59 27.30
N ILE A 363 -7.65 -0.64 27.85
CA ILE A 363 -6.61 -1.65 27.62
C ILE A 363 -6.57 -2.04 26.14
N GLU A 364 -7.72 -2.25 25.50
CA GLU A 364 -7.83 -2.55 24.07
C GLU A 364 -7.17 -1.45 23.21
N LYS A 365 -7.53 -0.18 23.48
CA LYS A 365 -6.94 0.96 22.74
C LYS A 365 -5.44 1.11 22.99
N THR A 366 -4.98 0.86 24.22
CA THR A 366 -3.55 0.88 24.57
C THR A 366 -2.78 -0.24 23.85
N ALA A 367 -3.34 -1.45 23.78
CA ALA A 367 -2.75 -2.56 23.02
C ALA A 367 -2.78 -2.29 21.51
N GLY A 368 -3.81 -1.60 21.00
CA GLY A 368 -3.87 -1.11 19.62
C GLY A 368 -2.71 -0.16 19.29
N TYR A 369 -2.43 0.78 20.17
CA TYR A 369 -1.28 1.68 20.05
C TYR A 369 0.05 0.90 20.05
N ASP A 370 0.25 -0.01 21.02
CA ASP A 370 1.45 -0.85 21.08
C ASP A 370 1.65 -1.67 19.79
N SER A 371 0.56 -2.16 19.21
CA SER A 371 0.59 -2.85 17.90
C SER A 371 0.98 -1.92 16.75
N ALA A 372 0.44 -0.70 16.72
CA ALA A 372 0.77 0.29 15.70
C ALA A 372 2.25 0.70 15.77
N VAL A 373 2.79 0.91 16.98
CA VAL A 373 4.22 1.19 17.21
C VAL A 373 5.09 0.02 16.76
N ALA A 374 4.73 -1.20 17.11
CA ALA A 374 5.46 -2.40 16.68
C ALA A 374 5.47 -2.53 15.16
N GLN A 375 4.34 -2.25 14.50
CA GLN A 375 4.24 -2.26 13.04
C GLN A 375 5.09 -1.16 12.39
N TYR A 376 5.10 0.05 12.95
CA TYR A 376 6.00 1.13 12.50
C TYR A 376 7.47 0.71 12.60
N ASN A 377 7.89 0.21 13.76
CA ASN A 377 9.27 -0.24 14.00
C ASN A 377 9.67 -1.36 13.03
N LYS A 378 8.78 -2.33 12.78
CA LYS A 378 8.98 -3.41 11.80
C LYS A 378 9.15 -2.86 10.39
N THR A 379 8.27 -1.92 9.98
CA THR A 379 8.33 -1.30 8.65
C THR A 379 9.66 -0.56 8.47
N LEU A 380 10.10 0.18 9.50
CA LEU A 380 11.37 0.90 9.49
C LEU A 380 12.56 -0.05 9.29
N VAL A 381 12.67 -1.10 10.11
CA VAL A 381 13.79 -2.06 10.02
C VAL A 381 13.80 -2.76 8.67
N ASN A 382 12.64 -3.18 8.17
CA ASN A 382 12.52 -3.82 6.85
C ASN A 382 12.95 -2.85 5.73
N ALA A 383 12.54 -1.59 5.81
CA ALA A 383 12.91 -0.57 4.82
C ALA A 383 14.43 -0.36 4.75
N LEU A 384 15.10 -0.31 5.91
CA LEU A 384 16.56 -0.19 5.97
C LEU A 384 17.26 -1.41 5.38
N GLY A 385 16.80 -2.62 5.72
CA GLY A 385 17.30 -3.86 5.16
C GLY A 385 17.14 -3.91 3.64
N GLU A 386 15.94 -3.58 3.13
CA GLU A 386 15.64 -3.58 1.70
C GLU A 386 16.58 -2.65 0.90
N VAL A 387 16.79 -1.42 1.37
CA VAL A 387 17.71 -0.48 0.69
C VAL A 387 19.16 -0.97 0.74
N SER A 388 19.61 -1.48 1.90
CA SER A 388 20.96 -2.03 2.06
C SER A 388 21.20 -3.21 1.10
N ASP A 389 20.26 -4.16 1.04
CA ASP A 389 20.37 -5.33 0.17
C ASP A 389 20.38 -4.94 -1.31
N ASN A 390 19.56 -3.95 -1.70
CA ASN A 390 19.51 -3.46 -3.08
C ASN A 390 20.83 -2.77 -3.50
N ILE A 391 21.44 -2.01 -2.59
CA ILE A 391 22.77 -1.37 -2.84
C ILE A 391 23.86 -2.43 -3.00
N LEU A 392 23.91 -3.42 -2.10
CA LEU A 392 24.89 -4.51 -2.17
C LEU A 392 24.72 -5.35 -3.45
N ALA A 393 23.46 -5.64 -3.83
CA ALA A 393 23.15 -6.35 -5.07
C ALA A 393 23.64 -5.55 -6.30
N MET A 394 23.40 -4.24 -6.32
CA MET A 394 23.86 -3.36 -7.42
C MET A 394 25.39 -3.41 -7.58
N GLN A 395 26.13 -3.24 -6.47
CA GLN A 395 27.60 -3.29 -6.49
C GLN A 395 28.12 -4.64 -6.99
N SER A 396 27.50 -5.74 -6.54
CA SER A 396 27.85 -7.08 -6.98
C SER A 396 27.60 -7.29 -8.48
N ILE A 397 26.46 -6.80 -8.99
CA ILE A 397 26.10 -6.93 -10.41
C ILE A 397 27.04 -6.09 -11.28
N GLU A 398 27.45 -4.89 -10.85
CA GLU A 398 28.42 -4.07 -11.58
C GLU A 398 29.74 -4.83 -11.81
N MET A 399 30.28 -5.46 -10.77
CA MET A 399 31.51 -6.29 -10.89
C MET A 399 31.31 -7.49 -11.84
N GLN A 400 30.17 -8.18 -11.73
CA GLN A 400 29.86 -9.32 -12.59
C GLN A 400 29.65 -8.91 -14.06
N LEU A 401 29.13 -7.71 -14.32
CA LEU A 401 28.95 -7.18 -15.66
C LEU A 401 30.31 -6.92 -16.36
N ASP A 402 31.29 -6.38 -15.62
CA ASP A 402 32.65 -6.18 -16.18
C ASP A 402 33.27 -7.50 -16.61
N ASP A 403 33.19 -8.55 -15.77
CA ASP A 403 33.69 -9.89 -16.08
C ASP A 403 32.95 -10.52 -17.25
N ALA A 404 31.60 -10.39 -17.30
CA ALA A 404 30.78 -10.93 -18.39
C ALA A 404 31.04 -10.20 -19.70
N HIS A 405 31.22 -8.87 -19.67
CA HIS A 405 31.59 -8.07 -20.84
C HIS A 405 32.97 -8.48 -21.38
N GLN A 406 33.95 -8.67 -20.49
CA GLN A 406 35.27 -9.18 -20.90
C GLN A 406 35.18 -10.57 -21.54
N SER A 407 34.40 -11.47 -20.93
CA SER A 407 34.16 -12.84 -21.46
C SER A 407 33.53 -12.80 -22.85
N MET A 408 32.48 -11.97 -23.03
CA MET A 408 31.80 -11.80 -24.31
C MET A 408 32.79 -11.27 -25.39
N ASN A 409 33.57 -10.25 -25.07
CA ASN A 409 34.54 -9.67 -26.00
C ASN A 409 35.64 -10.66 -26.42
N LEU A 410 36.08 -11.54 -25.51
CA LEU A 410 37.05 -12.58 -25.81
C LEU A 410 36.45 -13.70 -26.67
N ALA A 411 35.20 -14.08 -26.43
CA ALA A 411 34.47 -15.04 -27.24
C ALA A 411 34.22 -14.50 -28.67
N ASP A 412 33.87 -13.23 -28.79
CA ASP A 412 33.70 -12.54 -30.09
C ASP A 412 35.00 -12.52 -30.91
N LYS A 413 36.12 -12.13 -30.26
CA LYS A 413 37.43 -12.17 -30.91
C LYS A 413 37.81 -13.59 -31.36
N SER A 414 37.55 -14.59 -30.54
CA SER A 414 37.80 -16.00 -30.84
C SER A 414 36.97 -16.44 -32.06
N TYR A 415 35.67 -16.09 -32.09
CA TYR A 415 34.81 -16.39 -33.22
C TYR A 415 35.34 -15.75 -34.52
N HIS A 416 35.65 -14.47 -34.52
CA HIS A 416 36.15 -13.78 -35.69
C HIS A 416 37.51 -14.30 -36.18
N ILE A 417 38.43 -14.69 -35.28
CA ILE A 417 39.70 -15.31 -35.69
C ILE A 417 39.44 -16.66 -36.35
N THR A 418 38.55 -17.48 -35.78
CA THR A 418 38.21 -18.80 -36.32
C THR A 418 37.51 -18.69 -37.67
N GLU A 419 36.62 -17.71 -37.83
CA GLU A 419 35.98 -17.39 -39.12
C GLU A 419 37.02 -17.02 -40.22
N LYS A 420 37.95 -16.11 -39.92
CA LYS A 420 39.03 -15.74 -40.87
C LYS A 420 39.94 -16.92 -41.21
N ARG A 421 40.25 -17.81 -40.25
CA ARG A 421 41.02 -19.03 -40.51
C ARG A 421 40.29 -19.97 -41.46
N TYR A 422 38.96 -20.13 -41.28
CA TYR A 422 38.12 -20.87 -42.18
C TYR A 422 38.11 -20.29 -43.60
N GLU A 423 37.92 -18.97 -43.73
CA GLU A 423 37.94 -18.28 -45.01
C GLU A 423 39.28 -18.43 -45.72
N ALA A 424 40.38 -18.45 -44.99
CA ALA A 424 41.73 -18.73 -45.53
C ALA A 424 42.02 -20.21 -45.80
N GLY A 425 41.02 -21.11 -45.61
CA GLY A 425 41.20 -22.56 -45.79
C GLY A 425 42.04 -23.23 -44.73
N MET A 426 42.32 -22.61 -43.58
CA MET A 426 43.15 -23.09 -42.48
C MET A 426 42.32 -23.66 -41.31
N GLY A 427 41.03 -23.84 -41.46
CA GLY A 427 40.12 -24.35 -40.43
C GLY A 427 38.88 -24.98 -41.03
N SER A 428 38.07 -25.60 -40.21
CA SER A 428 36.81 -26.20 -40.62
C SER A 428 35.59 -25.30 -40.25
N GLN A 429 34.54 -25.38 -41.05
CA GLN A 429 33.27 -24.68 -40.75
C GLN A 429 32.68 -25.11 -39.38
N LEU A 430 32.94 -26.35 -38.94
CA LEU A 430 32.50 -26.87 -37.66
C LEU A 430 33.19 -26.09 -36.50
N GLU A 431 34.50 -25.76 -36.64
CA GLU A 431 35.21 -24.96 -35.62
C GLU A 431 34.58 -23.58 -35.49
N VAL A 432 34.18 -22.95 -36.61
CA VAL A 432 33.47 -21.65 -36.58
C VAL A 432 32.17 -21.77 -35.83
N LEU A 433 31.34 -22.80 -36.06
CA LEU A 433 30.07 -23.03 -35.39
C LEU A 433 30.22 -23.32 -33.89
N MET A 434 31.34 -23.95 -33.52
CA MET A 434 31.64 -24.16 -32.06
C MET A 434 32.05 -22.83 -31.40
N ALA A 435 32.85 -22.00 -32.05
CA ALA A 435 33.21 -20.67 -31.57
C ALA A 435 31.96 -19.74 -31.48
N GLU A 436 31.05 -19.81 -32.47
CA GLU A 436 29.76 -19.11 -32.44
C GLU A 436 28.89 -19.54 -31.28
N GLN A 437 28.88 -20.83 -30.90
CA GLN A 437 28.18 -21.31 -29.72
C GLN A 437 28.69 -20.67 -28.43
N GLN A 438 30.03 -20.55 -28.31
CA GLN A 438 30.65 -19.91 -27.14
C GLN A 438 30.28 -18.43 -27.07
N LEU A 439 30.25 -17.73 -28.22
CA LEU A 439 29.82 -16.34 -28.30
C LEU A 439 28.34 -16.19 -27.87
N ILE A 440 27.43 -17.00 -28.40
CA ILE A 440 26.00 -16.98 -28.04
C ILE A 440 25.81 -17.23 -26.53
N GLN A 441 26.57 -18.12 -25.93
CA GLN A 441 26.53 -18.37 -24.47
C GLN A 441 27.00 -17.14 -23.69
N ALA A 442 28.11 -16.51 -24.10
CA ALA A 442 28.63 -15.32 -23.45
C ALA A 442 27.68 -14.10 -23.63
N GLU A 443 27.12 -13.90 -24.83
CA GLU A 443 26.07 -12.90 -25.08
C GLU A 443 24.84 -13.11 -24.22
N SER A 444 24.40 -14.37 -24.04
CA SER A 444 23.27 -14.72 -23.18
C SER A 444 23.53 -14.39 -21.71
N SER A 445 24.73 -14.71 -21.20
CA SER A 445 25.13 -14.42 -19.83
C SER A 445 25.20 -12.93 -19.57
N PHE A 446 25.80 -12.16 -20.49
CA PHE A 446 25.87 -10.70 -20.41
C PHE A 446 24.46 -10.06 -20.43
N THR A 447 23.59 -10.54 -21.35
CA THR A 447 22.21 -10.06 -21.46
C THR A 447 21.42 -10.29 -20.18
N LEU A 448 21.58 -11.45 -19.54
CA LEU A 448 20.91 -11.76 -18.26
C LEU A 448 21.40 -10.84 -17.13
N LEU A 449 22.71 -10.63 -17.02
CA LEU A 449 23.26 -9.74 -15.98
C LEU A 449 22.86 -8.28 -16.20
N LYS A 450 22.82 -7.81 -17.46
CA LYS A 450 22.34 -6.48 -17.80
C LYS A 450 20.86 -6.29 -17.41
N ASN A 451 20.02 -7.30 -17.65
CA ASN A 451 18.65 -7.29 -17.19
C ASN A 451 18.54 -7.25 -15.65
N GLN A 452 19.36 -8.05 -14.94
CA GLN A 452 19.41 -8.01 -13.48
C GLN A 452 19.81 -6.63 -12.96
N GLN A 453 20.75 -5.96 -13.61
CA GLN A 453 21.13 -4.57 -13.29
C GLN A 453 19.91 -3.64 -13.41
N GLN A 454 19.19 -3.69 -14.53
CA GLN A 454 18.02 -2.84 -14.75
C GLN A 454 16.89 -3.14 -13.76
N GLU A 455 16.61 -4.42 -13.49
CA GLU A 455 15.64 -4.82 -12.45
C GLU A 455 16.05 -4.29 -11.07
N GLN A 456 17.33 -4.38 -10.72
CA GLN A 456 17.85 -3.92 -9.45
C GLN A 456 17.79 -2.39 -9.32
N GLN A 457 18.00 -1.65 -10.41
CA GLN A 457 17.79 -0.19 -10.45
C GLN A 457 16.32 0.17 -10.14
N VAL A 458 15.37 -0.54 -10.74
CA VAL A 458 13.93 -0.34 -10.50
C VAL A 458 13.57 -0.66 -9.05
N LEU A 459 14.12 -1.75 -8.48
CA LEU A 459 13.93 -2.11 -7.08
C LEU A 459 14.51 -1.06 -6.13
N LEU A 460 15.68 -0.52 -6.46
CA LEU A 460 16.29 0.54 -5.67
C LEU A 460 15.46 1.83 -5.71
N VAL A 461 14.92 2.22 -6.86
CA VAL A 461 13.96 3.35 -6.96
C VAL A 461 12.77 3.13 -6.03
N ARG A 462 12.18 1.93 -6.05
CA ARG A 462 11.05 1.58 -5.17
C ARG A 462 11.45 1.66 -3.70
N SER A 463 12.58 1.08 -3.31
CA SER A 463 13.03 1.05 -1.91
C SER A 463 13.40 2.44 -1.38
N LEU A 464 13.75 3.38 -2.28
CA LEU A 464 13.93 4.80 -2.00
C LEU A 464 12.61 5.60 -1.96
N GLY A 465 11.48 4.93 -2.16
CA GLY A 465 10.14 5.54 -2.09
C GLY A 465 9.55 5.99 -3.43
N GLY A 466 10.16 5.64 -4.58
CA GLY A 466 9.57 5.82 -5.91
C GLY A 466 9.16 7.26 -6.24
N GLY A 467 9.88 8.26 -5.73
CA GLY A 467 9.57 9.68 -5.93
C GLY A 467 8.50 10.24 -4.98
N PHE A 468 8.10 9.50 -3.95
CA PHE A 468 7.24 10.03 -2.91
C PHE A 468 7.99 11.05 -2.06
N TYR A 469 7.36 12.17 -1.81
CA TYR A 469 7.82 13.17 -0.86
C TYR A 469 6.65 13.76 -0.11
N GLN A 470 6.66 13.64 1.20
CA GLN A 470 5.74 14.37 2.05
C GLN A 470 6.42 15.68 2.47
N ALA A 471 5.92 16.80 1.94
CA ALA A 471 6.34 18.11 2.42
C ALA A 471 6.14 18.18 3.94
N PRO A 472 7.08 18.74 4.72
CA PRO A 472 6.87 18.99 6.14
C PRO A 472 5.58 19.81 6.29
N GLU A 473 4.65 19.38 7.15
CA GLU A 473 3.46 20.16 7.43
C GLU A 473 3.90 21.57 7.87
N ALA A 474 3.60 22.57 7.05
CA ALA A 474 3.63 23.93 7.54
C ALA A 474 2.73 23.94 8.77
N LYS A 475 3.28 24.22 9.96
CA LYS A 475 2.50 24.41 11.18
C LYS A 475 1.36 25.32 10.78
N GLN A 476 0.16 24.79 10.63
CA GLN A 476 -1.04 25.59 10.44
C GLN A 476 -1.10 26.43 11.70
N ALA A 477 -0.66 27.68 11.55
CA ALA A 477 -0.83 28.70 12.56
C ALA A 477 -2.31 28.67 12.89
N ALA A 478 -2.60 28.37 14.16
CA ALA A 478 -3.92 28.49 14.73
C ALA A 478 -4.39 29.95 14.53
N THR A 479 -4.96 30.23 13.39
CA THR A 479 -5.82 31.37 13.19
C THR A 479 -7.17 31.02 13.81
N SER A 480 -7.21 31.09 15.13
CA SER A 480 -8.46 31.35 15.83
C SER A 480 -9.04 32.65 15.27
N SER A 481 -9.84 32.58 14.26
CA SER A 481 -10.79 33.66 13.97
C SER A 481 -11.90 33.57 15.00
N SER A 482 -11.71 34.29 16.10
CA SER A 482 -12.78 34.88 16.86
C SER A 482 -13.57 35.79 15.93
N THR A 483 -14.76 35.35 15.49
CA THR A 483 -15.80 36.32 15.07
C THR A 483 -17.16 35.61 15.09
N HIS A 484 -17.95 36.10 16.02
CA HIS A 484 -19.41 36.05 16.22
C HIS A 484 -20.00 34.80 16.82
#